data_90b1a30e61ae63bde595d2183b526bda
#
_entry.id   90b1a30e61ae63bde595d2183b526bda
#
_cell.length_a   1.000
_cell.length_b   1.000
_cell.length_c   1.000
_cell.angle_alpha   90.00
_cell.angle_beta   90.00
_cell.angle_gamma   90.00
#
_symmetry.space_group_name_H-M   'P 1'
#
loop_
_entity.id
_entity.type
_entity.pdbx_description
1 polymer ?
#
loop_
_entity_poly.entity_id
_entity_poly.type
_entity_poly.pdbx_seq_one_letter_code
_entity_poly.pdbx_strand_id
1 'polypeptide(L)'
;PLLFFSISSSIANISDTKSVGKLLGFTLVIFIVTAAIAGSFMFIVLNIFGVDTSVQLGAGDATAQAAVSSIGDQIVNTFTVGDFPDVISRGHILALIVFTVFFGVTVSSLGEKGREIANWLNNMSLVFYKMVAILMKAAPLGLMAYFANLTGTYGSDLLKSYGRGLLIYYPTVLVYFFVFLGLYAFIAAGPWGVKHYFKEILTPALTALGTRSSAALPMQLDACDKLGVPRVVSSVVVPVGATCHMDGACLATIYEIVLCCTLFGHPFRSIGDYAFALTIAVCA
;
A
#
# COMPACT_ATOMS: atom_id res chain seq x y z
N PRO A 1 -12.05 0.75 -11.56
CA PRO A 1 -11.44 0.51 -12.89
C PRO A 1 -9.91 0.47 -12.82
N LEU A 2 -9.26 1.44 -12.15
CA LEU A 2 -7.79 1.52 -12.08
C LEU A 2 -7.17 0.26 -11.50
N LEU A 3 -7.68 -0.24 -10.36
CA LEU A 3 -7.22 -1.48 -9.74
C LEU A 3 -7.35 -2.67 -10.71
N PHE A 4 -8.50 -2.81 -11.36
CA PHE A 4 -8.73 -3.88 -12.32
C PHE A 4 -7.70 -3.86 -13.45
N PHE A 5 -7.59 -2.77 -14.17
CA PHE A 5 -6.69 -2.70 -15.32
C PHE A 5 -5.21 -2.78 -14.93
N SER A 6 -4.81 -2.15 -13.83
CA SER A 6 -3.42 -2.14 -13.37
C SER A 6 -2.95 -3.52 -12.92
N ILE A 7 -3.70 -4.19 -12.03
CA ILE A 7 -3.32 -5.50 -11.51
C ILE A 7 -3.41 -6.57 -12.60
N SER A 8 -4.52 -6.61 -13.37
CA SER A 8 -4.67 -7.58 -14.47
C SER A 8 -3.58 -7.44 -15.51
N SER A 9 -3.22 -6.21 -15.90
CA SER A 9 -2.14 -5.94 -16.85
C SER A 9 -0.79 -6.41 -16.31
N SER A 10 -0.49 -6.12 -15.05
CA SER A 10 0.77 -6.53 -14.42
C SER A 10 0.94 -8.05 -14.42
N ILE A 11 -0.11 -8.79 -14.08
CA ILE A 11 -0.09 -10.24 -14.03
C ILE A 11 -0.09 -10.85 -15.44
N ALA A 12 -0.89 -10.31 -16.37
CA ALA A 12 -1.00 -10.83 -17.74
C ALA A 12 0.32 -10.67 -18.53
N ASN A 13 1.17 -9.70 -18.20
CA ASN A 13 2.46 -9.51 -18.85
C ASN A 13 3.57 -10.44 -18.32
N ILE A 14 3.28 -11.32 -17.37
CA ILE A 14 4.22 -12.31 -16.87
C ILE A 14 4.32 -13.46 -17.88
N SER A 15 5.38 -13.48 -18.70
CA SER A 15 5.52 -14.37 -19.85
C SER A 15 6.14 -15.75 -19.57
N ASP A 16 6.66 -16.03 -18.37
CA ASP A 16 7.27 -17.32 -18.02
C ASP A 16 6.73 -17.85 -16.69
N THR A 17 5.72 -18.72 -16.81
CA THR A 17 4.85 -19.12 -15.70
C THR A 17 5.51 -19.97 -14.61
N LYS A 18 6.58 -20.74 -14.89
CA LYS A 18 7.15 -21.66 -13.90
C LYS A 18 8.27 -21.03 -13.04
N SER A 19 9.24 -20.37 -13.69
CA SER A 19 10.35 -19.73 -12.98
C SER A 19 9.88 -18.43 -12.31
N VAL A 20 9.01 -17.67 -12.96
CA VAL A 20 8.41 -16.44 -12.46
C VAL A 20 7.46 -16.71 -11.29
N GLY A 21 6.70 -17.79 -11.31
CA GLY A 21 5.82 -18.17 -10.20
C GLY A 21 6.58 -18.41 -8.89
N LYS A 22 7.72 -19.09 -8.96
CA LYS A 22 8.58 -19.29 -7.78
C LYS A 22 9.20 -17.97 -7.30
N LEU A 23 9.67 -17.13 -8.23
CA LEU A 23 10.20 -15.82 -7.92
C LEU A 23 9.15 -14.92 -7.27
N LEU A 24 7.94 -14.86 -7.83
CA LEU A 24 6.82 -14.10 -7.28
C LEU A 24 6.42 -14.58 -5.89
N GLY A 25 6.30 -15.91 -5.70
CA GLY A 25 5.97 -16.48 -4.40
C GLY A 25 6.99 -16.09 -3.33
N PHE A 26 8.29 -16.16 -3.64
CA PHE A 26 9.33 -15.75 -2.72
C PHE A 26 9.31 -14.23 -2.46
N THR A 27 9.09 -13.44 -3.50
CA THR A 27 8.95 -11.98 -3.41
C THR A 27 7.78 -11.59 -2.52
N LEU A 28 6.61 -12.22 -2.69
CA LEU A 28 5.44 -11.96 -1.84
C LEU A 28 5.68 -12.28 -0.37
N VAL A 29 6.38 -13.38 -0.07
CA VAL A 29 6.77 -13.70 1.32
C VAL A 29 7.66 -12.60 1.91
N ILE A 30 8.65 -12.13 1.15
CA ILE A 30 9.52 -11.02 1.59
C ILE A 30 8.68 -9.75 1.81
N PHE A 31 7.77 -9.42 0.91
CA PHE A 31 6.91 -8.25 1.03
C PHE A 31 6.03 -8.31 2.29
N ILE A 32 5.43 -9.47 2.60
CA ILE A 32 4.65 -9.66 3.82
C ILE A 32 5.52 -9.48 5.06
N VAL A 33 6.72 -10.04 5.07
CA VAL A 33 7.65 -9.94 6.21
C VAL A 33 8.10 -8.49 6.42
N THR A 34 8.50 -7.78 5.35
CA THR A 34 8.95 -6.39 5.48
C THR A 34 7.81 -5.44 5.84
N ALA A 35 6.61 -5.66 5.29
CA ALA A 35 5.40 -4.93 5.69
C ALA A 35 5.06 -5.15 7.18
N ALA A 36 5.16 -6.40 7.66
CA ALA A 36 4.96 -6.71 9.07
C ALA A 36 6.01 -6.05 9.99
N ILE A 37 7.26 -5.99 9.54
CA ILE A 37 8.32 -5.25 10.26
C ILE A 37 8.01 -3.76 10.30
N ALA A 38 7.59 -3.17 9.18
CA ALA A 38 7.21 -1.76 9.10
C ALA A 38 6.04 -1.44 10.06
N GLY A 39 4.96 -2.23 10.00
CA GLY A 39 3.82 -2.05 10.89
C GLY A 39 4.19 -2.20 12.37
N SER A 40 5.02 -3.21 12.70
CA SER A 40 5.51 -3.42 14.07
C SER A 40 6.37 -2.25 14.56
N PHE A 41 7.23 -1.73 13.71
CA PHE A 41 8.06 -0.56 14.05
C PHE A 41 7.19 0.67 14.35
N MET A 42 6.20 0.97 13.52
CA MET A 42 5.29 2.09 13.78
C MET A 42 4.51 1.90 15.08
N PHE A 43 4.05 0.69 15.36
CA PHE A 43 3.37 0.39 16.62
C PHE A 43 4.26 0.64 17.84
N ILE A 44 5.54 0.23 17.80
CA ILE A 44 6.51 0.51 18.86
C ILE A 44 6.70 2.02 19.05
N VAL A 45 6.85 2.77 17.96
CA VAL A 45 6.98 4.23 18.00
C VAL A 45 5.78 4.88 18.66
N LEU A 46 4.56 4.45 18.30
CA LEU A 46 3.32 4.99 18.89
C LEU A 46 3.17 4.65 20.38
N ASN A 47 3.68 3.49 20.82
CA ASN A 47 3.73 3.17 22.25
C ASN A 47 4.71 4.05 23.04
N ILE A 48 5.82 4.47 22.41
CA ILE A 48 6.83 5.32 23.06
C ILE A 48 6.38 6.78 23.11
N PHE A 49 5.89 7.32 22.00
CA PHE A 49 5.54 8.75 21.88
C PHE A 49 4.09 9.06 22.25
N GLY A 50 3.23 8.04 22.30
CA GLY A 50 1.80 8.17 22.55
C GLY A 50 1.05 8.85 21.39
N VAL A 51 -0.24 8.55 21.28
CA VAL A 51 -1.16 9.30 20.43
C VAL A 51 -1.90 10.30 21.28
N ASP A 52 -2.13 11.51 20.75
CA ASP A 52 -2.80 12.57 21.49
C ASP A 52 -4.27 12.18 21.75
N THR A 53 -4.64 12.10 23.03
CA THR A 53 -5.97 11.77 23.50
C THR A 53 -6.83 13.00 23.82
N SER A 54 -6.33 14.20 23.50
CA SER A 54 -7.00 15.46 23.87
C SER A 54 -8.31 15.71 23.10
N VAL A 55 -8.50 15.05 21.98
CA VAL A 55 -9.74 15.10 21.19
C VAL A 55 -10.44 13.75 21.26
N GLN A 56 -11.45 13.65 22.11
CA GLN A 56 -12.41 12.56 22.01
C GLN A 56 -13.57 13.04 21.14
N LEU A 57 -13.68 12.50 19.95
CA LEU A 57 -14.91 12.59 19.17
C LEU A 57 -15.90 11.70 19.91
N GLY A 58 -16.84 12.31 20.65
CA GLY A 58 -17.86 11.56 21.36
C GLY A 58 -18.47 10.54 20.43
N ALA A 59 -18.66 9.32 20.93
CA ALA A 59 -19.39 8.28 20.22
C ALA A 59 -20.81 8.80 19.95
N GLY A 60 -20.97 9.57 18.90
CA GLY A 60 -22.28 9.79 18.30
C GLY A 60 -22.80 8.41 17.93
N ASP A 61 -24.03 8.09 18.31
CA ASP A 61 -24.74 6.82 18.20
C ASP A 61 -24.45 5.97 16.95
N ALA A 62 -23.19 5.61 16.75
CA ALA A 62 -22.76 4.58 15.82
C ALA A 62 -22.89 3.21 16.51
N THR A 63 -24.08 2.91 17.03
CA THR A 63 -24.55 1.55 17.19
C THR A 63 -24.89 1.00 15.79
N ALA A 64 -23.91 0.98 14.89
CA ALA A 64 -23.91 -0.04 13.86
C ALA A 64 -23.65 -1.35 14.62
N GLN A 65 -24.72 -1.97 15.09
CA GLN A 65 -24.72 -3.39 15.42
C GLN A 65 -24.28 -4.11 14.14
N ALA A 66 -22.99 -4.30 13.99
CA ALA A 66 -22.47 -5.31 13.09
C ALA A 66 -23.06 -6.62 13.60
N ALA A 67 -24.08 -7.11 12.92
CA ALA A 67 -24.59 -8.44 13.14
C ALA A 67 -23.36 -9.35 13.13
N VAL A 68 -23.14 -10.08 14.22
CA VAL A 68 -22.01 -10.99 14.37
C VAL A 68 -22.26 -12.16 13.42
N SER A 69 -21.99 -11.95 12.13
CA SER A 69 -21.92 -13.03 11.16
C SER A 69 -20.75 -13.93 11.55
N SER A 70 -20.90 -15.23 11.32
CA SER A 70 -19.82 -16.17 11.65
C SER A 70 -18.52 -15.75 10.93
N ILE A 71 -17.37 -16.03 11.53
CA ILE A 71 -16.06 -15.72 10.91
C ILE A 71 -15.97 -16.34 9.50
N GLY A 72 -16.59 -17.51 9.29
CA GLY A 72 -16.69 -18.16 7.98
C GLY A 72 -17.49 -17.34 6.98
N ASP A 73 -18.64 -16.81 7.37
CA ASP A 73 -19.47 -15.97 6.52
C ASP A 73 -18.80 -14.63 6.21
N GLN A 74 -18.07 -14.07 7.17
CA GLN A 74 -17.28 -12.85 6.95
C GLN A 74 -16.17 -13.08 5.92
N ILE A 75 -15.43 -14.19 6.01
CA ILE A 75 -14.40 -14.54 5.03
C ILE A 75 -15.02 -14.74 3.65
N VAL A 76 -16.08 -15.54 3.55
CA VAL A 76 -16.77 -15.78 2.27
C VAL A 76 -17.26 -14.47 1.67
N ASN A 77 -17.98 -13.64 2.44
CA ASN A 77 -18.53 -12.36 1.96
C ASN A 77 -17.45 -11.32 1.64
N THR A 78 -16.24 -11.47 2.18
CA THR A 78 -15.13 -10.58 1.89
C THR A 78 -14.45 -10.91 0.55
N PHE A 79 -14.32 -12.19 0.23
CA PHE A 79 -13.61 -12.65 -0.98
C PHE A 79 -14.53 -13.00 -2.14
N THR A 80 -15.83 -13.18 -1.90
CA THR A 80 -16.80 -13.56 -2.93
C THR A 80 -18.02 -12.65 -2.88
N VAL A 81 -18.66 -12.48 -4.02
CA VAL A 81 -19.90 -11.71 -4.19
C VAL A 81 -20.90 -12.53 -5.03
N GLY A 82 -22.19 -12.30 -4.82
CA GLY A 82 -23.24 -13.04 -5.48
C GLY A 82 -23.36 -12.74 -6.97
N ASP A 83 -23.06 -11.52 -7.40
CA ASP A 83 -23.23 -11.05 -8.77
C ASP A 83 -22.02 -10.27 -9.29
N PHE A 84 -21.78 -10.32 -10.60
CA PHE A 84 -20.68 -9.63 -11.26
C PHE A 84 -20.70 -8.11 -11.08
N PRO A 85 -21.83 -7.40 -11.10
CA PRO A 85 -21.87 -5.97 -10.79
C PRO A 85 -21.34 -5.63 -9.40
N ASP A 86 -21.55 -6.50 -8.41
CA ASP A 86 -21.09 -6.30 -7.04
C ASP A 86 -19.57 -6.41 -6.91
N VAL A 87 -18.90 -7.19 -7.77
CA VAL A 87 -17.44 -7.26 -7.86
C VAL A 87 -16.83 -5.86 -8.09
N ILE A 88 -17.51 -5.03 -8.89
CA ILE A 88 -17.02 -3.70 -9.30
C ILE A 88 -17.43 -2.63 -8.28
N SER A 89 -18.25 -2.97 -7.29
CA SER A 89 -18.70 -2.04 -6.26
C SER A 89 -17.60 -1.68 -5.27
N ARG A 90 -17.73 -0.50 -4.63
CA ARG A 90 -16.77 -0.05 -3.60
C ARG A 90 -16.80 -0.91 -2.32
N GLY A 91 -17.90 -1.63 -2.09
CA GLY A 91 -18.06 -2.47 -0.91
C GLY A 91 -17.22 -3.75 -0.93
N HIS A 92 -16.76 -4.20 -2.10
CA HIS A 92 -16.14 -5.52 -2.29
C HIS A 92 -14.78 -5.45 -2.98
N ILE A 93 -13.87 -4.58 -2.48
CA ILE A 93 -12.55 -4.36 -3.09
C ILE A 93 -11.71 -5.65 -3.10
N LEU A 94 -11.77 -6.48 -2.04
CA LEU A 94 -11.03 -7.74 -1.98
C LEU A 94 -11.53 -8.75 -3.00
N ALA A 95 -12.84 -8.87 -3.20
CA ALA A 95 -13.41 -9.71 -4.25
C ALA A 95 -12.95 -9.22 -5.64
N LEU A 96 -12.89 -7.91 -5.85
CA LEU A 96 -12.34 -7.32 -7.09
C LEU A 96 -10.87 -7.71 -7.29
N ILE A 97 -10.04 -7.67 -6.25
CA ILE A 97 -8.63 -8.06 -6.34
C ILE A 97 -8.50 -9.53 -6.72
N VAL A 98 -9.24 -10.43 -6.06
CA VAL A 98 -9.24 -11.86 -6.37
C VAL A 98 -9.65 -12.11 -7.84
N PHE A 99 -10.73 -11.48 -8.28
CA PHE A 99 -11.18 -11.55 -9.66
C PHE A 99 -10.11 -11.05 -10.64
N THR A 100 -9.45 -9.93 -10.33
CA THR A 100 -8.41 -9.30 -11.16
C THR A 100 -7.18 -10.18 -11.31
N VAL A 101 -6.76 -10.82 -10.21
CA VAL A 101 -5.65 -11.78 -10.21
C VAL A 101 -5.99 -12.98 -11.08
N PHE A 102 -7.17 -13.58 -10.87
CA PHE A 102 -7.65 -14.72 -11.66
C PHE A 102 -7.75 -14.37 -13.15
N PHE A 103 -8.32 -13.22 -13.48
CA PHE A 103 -8.41 -12.72 -14.85
C PHE A 103 -7.02 -12.53 -15.49
N GLY A 104 -6.08 -11.90 -14.77
CA GLY A 104 -4.70 -11.69 -15.25
C GLY A 104 -3.97 -13.01 -15.51
N VAL A 105 -4.09 -13.99 -14.61
CA VAL A 105 -3.52 -15.35 -14.79
C VAL A 105 -4.15 -16.04 -16.01
N THR A 106 -5.46 -15.92 -16.18
CA THR A 106 -6.13 -16.50 -17.33
C THR A 106 -5.64 -15.89 -18.65
N VAL A 107 -5.52 -14.56 -18.71
CA VAL A 107 -4.97 -13.87 -19.89
C VAL A 107 -3.53 -14.31 -20.16
N SER A 108 -2.68 -14.42 -19.13
CA SER A 108 -1.30 -14.91 -19.25
C SER A 108 -1.26 -16.34 -19.82
N SER A 109 -2.21 -17.20 -19.46
CA SER A 109 -2.29 -18.59 -19.93
C SER A 109 -2.67 -18.77 -21.42
N LEU A 110 -3.23 -17.73 -22.06
CA LEU A 110 -3.62 -17.74 -23.48
C LEU A 110 -2.44 -17.60 -24.45
N GLY A 111 -1.22 -17.43 -23.95
CA GLY A 111 -0.02 -17.31 -24.78
C GLY A 111 -0.06 -16.08 -25.70
N GLU A 112 0.18 -16.25 -27.00
CA GLU A 112 0.26 -15.12 -27.95
C GLU A 112 -1.05 -14.31 -28.03
N LYS A 113 -2.21 -14.95 -28.00
CA LYS A 113 -3.51 -14.24 -27.99
C LYS A 113 -3.71 -13.45 -26.70
N GLY A 114 -3.21 -13.93 -25.58
CA GLY A 114 -3.22 -13.23 -24.30
C GLY A 114 -2.36 -11.97 -24.31
N ARG A 115 -1.30 -11.96 -25.11
CA ARG A 115 -0.39 -10.80 -25.21
C ARG A 115 -1.04 -9.53 -25.77
N GLU A 116 -1.93 -9.68 -26.74
CA GLU A 116 -2.72 -8.55 -27.27
C GLU A 116 -3.66 -7.99 -26.19
N ILE A 117 -4.33 -8.88 -25.45
CA ILE A 117 -5.22 -8.51 -24.34
C ILE A 117 -4.40 -7.83 -23.23
N ALA A 118 -3.24 -8.36 -22.87
CA ALA A 118 -2.35 -7.77 -21.85
C ALA A 118 -1.90 -6.36 -22.25
N ASN A 119 -1.55 -6.12 -23.49
CA ASN A 119 -1.20 -4.81 -24.00
C ASN A 119 -2.40 -3.84 -23.96
N TRP A 120 -3.59 -4.30 -24.31
CA TRP A 120 -4.80 -3.51 -24.21
C TRP A 120 -5.12 -3.12 -22.76
N LEU A 121 -5.01 -4.05 -21.82
CA LEU A 121 -5.18 -3.79 -20.38
C LEU A 121 -4.17 -2.75 -19.88
N ASN A 122 -2.91 -2.85 -20.32
CA ASN A 122 -1.87 -1.90 -19.98
C ASN A 122 -2.22 -0.48 -20.49
N ASN A 123 -2.65 -0.38 -21.74
CA ASN A 123 -3.06 0.89 -22.33
C ASN A 123 -4.26 1.50 -21.58
N MET A 124 -5.24 0.68 -21.19
CA MET A 124 -6.36 1.13 -20.37
C MET A 124 -5.90 1.60 -18.98
N SER A 125 -4.98 0.90 -18.35
CA SER A 125 -4.42 1.34 -17.07
C SER A 125 -3.77 2.72 -17.19
N LEU A 126 -3.01 2.99 -18.26
CA LEU A 126 -2.40 4.29 -18.54
C LEU A 126 -3.45 5.39 -18.71
N VAL A 127 -4.57 5.11 -19.38
CA VAL A 127 -5.69 6.07 -19.50
C VAL A 127 -6.24 6.43 -18.11
N PHE A 128 -6.52 5.44 -17.27
CA PHE A 128 -7.02 5.69 -15.91
C PHE A 128 -6.00 6.42 -15.04
N TYR A 129 -4.70 6.09 -15.14
CA TYR A 129 -3.64 6.86 -14.48
C TYR A 129 -3.64 8.32 -14.93
N LYS A 130 -3.81 8.57 -16.23
CA LYS A 130 -3.87 9.93 -16.75
C LYS A 130 -5.12 10.69 -16.27
N MET A 131 -6.27 10.02 -16.22
CA MET A 131 -7.50 10.60 -15.66
C MET A 131 -7.31 11.02 -14.21
N VAL A 132 -6.75 10.14 -13.37
CA VAL A 132 -6.43 10.47 -11.97
C VAL A 132 -5.44 11.64 -11.90
N ALA A 133 -4.41 11.66 -12.76
CA ALA A 133 -3.44 12.75 -12.80
C ALA A 133 -4.08 14.10 -13.15
N ILE A 134 -5.10 14.12 -14.00
CA ILE A 134 -5.86 15.33 -14.31
C ILE A 134 -6.71 15.76 -13.11
N LEU A 135 -7.42 14.82 -12.46
CA LEU A 135 -8.21 15.10 -11.26
C LEU A 135 -7.33 15.61 -10.10
N MET A 136 -6.13 15.07 -9.95
CA MET A 136 -5.18 15.49 -8.90
C MET A 136 -4.68 16.93 -9.07
N LYS A 137 -4.86 17.56 -10.23
CA LYS A 137 -4.59 19.00 -10.36
C LYS A 137 -5.56 19.86 -9.56
N ALA A 138 -6.79 19.37 -9.34
CA ALA A 138 -7.79 20.04 -8.50
C ALA A 138 -7.68 19.62 -7.00
N ALA A 139 -6.86 18.63 -6.67
CA ALA A 139 -6.71 18.11 -5.30
C ALA A 139 -6.33 19.18 -4.27
N PRO A 140 -5.45 20.17 -4.54
CA PRO A 140 -5.14 21.20 -3.56
C PRO A 140 -6.37 22.00 -3.11
N LEU A 141 -7.26 22.34 -4.06
CA LEU A 141 -8.52 23.05 -3.76
C LEU A 141 -9.49 22.16 -2.96
N GLY A 142 -9.62 20.89 -3.38
CA GLY A 142 -10.45 19.91 -2.67
C GLY A 142 -9.96 19.63 -1.24
N LEU A 143 -8.65 19.49 -1.05
CA LEU A 143 -8.06 19.29 0.26
C LEU A 143 -8.21 20.53 1.16
N MET A 144 -7.99 21.72 0.60
CA MET A 144 -8.19 22.97 1.32
C MET A 144 -9.64 23.08 1.83
N ALA A 145 -10.62 22.86 0.96
CA ALA A 145 -12.04 22.89 1.33
C ALA A 145 -12.38 21.79 2.36
N TYR A 146 -11.82 20.60 2.22
CA TYR A 146 -12.01 19.50 3.16
C TYR A 146 -11.46 19.84 4.56
N PHE A 147 -10.23 20.35 4.66
CA PHE A 147 -9.64 20.74 5.94
C PHE A 147 -10.35 21.96 6.55
N ALA A 148 -10.82 22.90 5.74
CA ALA A 148 -11.63 24.02 6.21
C ALA A 148 -12.95 23.51 6.84
N ASN A 149 -13.63 22.58 6.19
CA ASN A 149 -14.84 21.96 6.72
C ASN A 149 -14.56 21.15 8.02
N LEU A 150 -13.49 20.36 8.06
CA LEU A 150 -13.09 19.62 9.26
C LEU A 150 -12.80 20.58 10.43
N THR A 151 -12.05 21.64 10.18
CA THR A 151 -11.73 22.64 11.22
C THR A 151 -12.97 23.38 11.70
N GLY A 152 -13.90 23.69 10.80
CA GLY A 152 -15.19 24.30 11.13
C GLY A 152 -16.11 23.39 11.95
N THR A 153 -16.06 22.08 11.70
CA THR A 153 -16.93 21.09 12.38
C THR A 153 -16.35 20.65 13.73
N TYR A 154 -15.05 20.39 13.79
CA TYR A 154 -14.39 19.76 14.95
C TYR A 154 -13.47 20.71 15.74
N GLY A 155 -13.30 21.95 15.28
CA GLY A 155 -12.46 22.94 15.93
C GLY A 155 -10.96 22.80 15.66
N SER A 156 -10.20 23.71 16.26
CA SER A 156 -8.72 23.78 16.07
C SER A 156 -7.96 22.63 16.74
N ASP A 157 -8.56 21.93 17.68
CA ASP A 157 -7.87 20.87 18.43
C ASP A 157 -7.66 19.62 17.58
N LEU A 158 -8.57 19.34 16.66
CA LEU A 158 -8.34 18.30 15.64
C LEU A 158 -7.10 18.60 14.79
N LEU A 159 -6.91 19.87 14.40
CA LEU A 159 -5.76 20.30 13.61
C LEU A 159 -4.44 20.16 14.37
N LYS A 160 -4.45 20.41 15.69
CA LYS A 160 -3.29 20.19 16.57
C LYS A 160 -2.94 18.70 16.67
N SER A 161 -3.94 17.84 16.84
CA SER A 161 -3.75 16.37 16.88
C SER A 161 -3.17 15.83 15.57
N TYR A 162 -3.68 16.28 14.42
CA TYR A 162 -3.09 15.95 13.12
C TYR A 162 -1.65 16.46 12.98
N GLY A 163 -1.39 17.71 13.40
CA GLY A 163 -0.04 18.30 13.36
C GLY A 163 0.97 17.49 14.19
N ARG A 164 0.57 17.09 15.40
CA ARG A 164 1.40 16.20 16.24
C ARG A 164 1.62 14.83 15.55
N GLY A 165 0.60 14.28 14.92
CA GLY A 165 0.71 13.04 14.18
C GLY A 165 1.73 13.12 13.04
N LEU A 166 1.71 14.20 12.29
CA LEU A 166 2.68 14.44 11.21
C LEU A 166 4.11 14.54 11.78
N LEU A 167 4.28 15.18 12.95
CA LEU A 167 5.58 15.28 13.63
C LEU A 167 6.11 13.93 14.14
N ILE A 168 5.24 12.95 14.39
CA ILE A 168 5.64 11.59 14.72
C ILE A 168 5.88 10.77 13.45
N TYR A 169 4.96 10.85 12.48
CA TYR A 169 4.97 10.05 11.29
C TYR A 169 6.20 10.32 10.38
N TYR A 170 6.46 11.59 10.03
CA TYR A 170 7.54 11.90 9.09
C TYR A 170 8.94 11.52 9.60
N PRO A 171 9.33 11.82 10.85
CA PRO A 171 10.61 11.33 11.36
C PRO A 171 10.67 9.79 11.41
N THR A 172 9.55 9.13 11.74
CA THR A 172 9.48 7.66 11.77
C THR A 172 9.73 7.07 10.39
N VAL A 173 9.10 7.64 9.34
CA VAL A 173 9.32 7.22 7.94
C VAL A 173 10.78 7.43 7.53
N LEU A 174 11.39 8.56 7.91
CA LEU A 174 12.80 8.81 7.60
C LEU A 174 13.73 7.83 8.31
N VAL A 175 13.47 7.54 9.59
CA VAL A 175 14.23 6.52 10.34
C VAL A 175 14.05 5.15 9.68
N TYR A 176 12.83 4.78 9.31
CA TYR A 176 12.56 3.53 8.60
C TYR A 176 13.35 3.46 7.28
N PHE A 177 13.28 4.51 6.47
CA PHE A 177 13.97 4.59 5.20
C PHE A 177 15.49 4.39 5.34
N PHE A 178 16.14 5.10 6.26
CA PHE A 178 17.60 5.01 6.38
C PHE A 178 18.07 3.78 7.15
N VAL A 179 17.39 3.41 8.23
CA VAL A 179 17.81 2.30 9.10
C VAL A 179 17.38 0.95 8.51
N PHE A 180 16.09 0.76 8.22
CA PHE A 180 15.59 -0.56 7.82
C PHE A 180 15.96 -0.89 6.37
N LEU A 181 15.79 0.04 5.42
CA LEU A 181 16.23 -0.21 4.05
C LEU A 181 17.76 -0.33 3.97
N GLY A 182 18.50 0.44 4.80
CA GLY A 182 19.92 0.26 4.97
C GLY A 182 20.29 -1.12 5.52
N LEU A 183 19.55 -1.61 6.50
CA LEU A 183 19.74 -2.95 7.08
C LEU A 183 19.44 -4.04 6.03
N TYR A 184 18.38 -3.90 5.25
CA TYR A 184 18.07 -4.85 4.17
C TYR A 184 19.18 -4.87 3.11
N ALA A 185 19.68 -3.70 2.73
CA ALA A 185 20.81 -3.60 1.81
C ALA A 185 22.10 -4.21 2.40
N PHE A 186 22.31 -4.07 3.72
CA PHE A 186 23.43 -4.69 4.43
C PHE A 186 23.30 -6.22 4.46
N ILE A 187 22.13 -6.76 4.74
CA ILE A 187 21.87 -8.20 4.72
C ILE A 187 22.10 -8.78 3.32
N ALA A 188 21.71 -8.03 2.27
CA ALA A 188 21.82 -8.49 0.90
C ALA A 188 23.27 -8.50 0.37
N ALA A 189 24.08 -7.47 0.68
CA ALA A 189 25.41 -7.29 0.07
C ALA A 189 26.43 -6.61 1.00
N GLY A 190 26.22 -6.64 2.31
CA GLY A 190 27.14 -6.09 3.30
C GLY A 190 27.32 -4.56 3.19
N PRO A 191 28.45 -4.01 3.69
CA PRO A 191 28.72 -2.57 3.66
C PRO A 191 28.75 -1.98 2.24
N TRP A 192 29.16 -2.76 1.27
CA TRP A 192 29.14 -2.38 -0.15
C TRP A 192 27.70 -2.14 -0.62
N GLY A 193 26.78 -3.04 -0.25
CA GLY A 193 25.36 -2.94 -0.58
C GLY A 193 24.74 -1.66 -0.06
N VAL A 194 24.98 -1.30 1.20
CA VAL A 194 24.44 -0.07 1.81
C VAL A 194 24.89 1.18 1.04
N LYS A 195 26.19 1.28 0.79
CA LYS A 195 26.78 2.45 0.10
C LYS A 195 26.23 2.63 -1.30
N HIS A 196 26.16 1.55 -2.07
CA HIS A 196 25.70 1.59 -3.46
C HIS A 196 24.18 1.74 -3.55
N TYR A 197 23.43 1.09 -2.64
CA TYR A 197 21.99 1.23 -2.56
C TYR A 197 21.58 2.69 -2.40
N PHE A 198 22.06 3.40 -1.37
CA PHE A 198 21.67 4.79 -1.15
C PHE A 198 22.19 5.73 -2.24
N LYS A 199 23.31 5.42 -2.88
CA LYS A 199 23.81 6.20 -4.01
C LYS A 199 22.87 6.14 -5.22
N GLU A 200 22.33 4.98 -5.53
CA GLU A 200 21.52 4.78 -6.75
C GLU A 200 20.02 4.99 -6.49
N ILE A 201 19.52 4.71 -5.27
CA ILE A 201 18.09 4.80 -4.96
C ILE A 201 17.60 6.22 -4.64
N LEU A 202 18.48 7.13 -4.21
CA LEU A 202 18.09 8.50 -3.86
C LEU A 202 17.43 9.26 -5.01
N THR A 203 17.96 9.12 -6.23
CA THR A 203 17.39 9.79 -7.40
C THR A 203 15.99 9.29 -7.73
N PRO A 204 15.72 7.97 -7.89
CA PRO A 204 14.36 7.49 -8.09
C PRO A 204 13.45 7.78 -6.88
N ALA A 205 13.95 7.76 -5.64
CA ALA A 205 13.17 8.10 -4.46
C ALA A 205 12.70 9.56 -4.47
N LEU A 206 13.58 10.52 -4.74
CA LEU A 206 13.24 11.92 -4.88
C LEU A 206 12.29 12.17 -6.06
N THR A 207 12.47 11.46 -7.16
CA THR A 207 11.55 11.53 -8.30
C THR A 207 10.16 11.01 -7.91
N ALA A 208 10.09 9.89 -7.20
CA ALA A 208 8.82 9.35 -6.73
C ALA A 208 8.12 10.29 -5.73
N LEU A 209 8.86 11.00 -4.89
CA LEU A 209 8.36 12.00 -3.96
C LEU A 209 7.74 13.20 -4.68
N GLY A 210 8.37 13.66 -5.77
CA GLY A 210 7.89 14.80 -6.56
C GLY A 210 6.81 14.46 -7.59
N THR A 211 6.68 13.18 -7.96
CA THR A 211 5.75 12.76 -9.02
C THR A 211 4.84 11.62 -8.54
N ARG A 212 5.24 10.39 -8.82
CA ARG A 212 4.58 9.13 -8.44
C ARG A 212 5.57 7.97 -8.52
N SER A 213 5.33 6.92 -7.74
CA SER A 213 6.11 5.68 -7.81
C SER A 213 6.17 5.10 -9.25
N SER A 214 5.04 5.13 -9.97
CA SER A 214 4.99 4.64 -11.36
C SER A 214 5.83 5.46 -12.34
N ALA A 215 5.99 6.77 -12.13
CA ALA A 215 6.84 7.60 -12.96
C ALA A 215 8.35 7.36 -12.68
N ALA A 216 8.67 6.93 -11.48
CA ALA A 216 10.04 6.58 -11.08
C ALA A 216 10.44 5.15 -11.51
N LEU A 217 9.50 4.33 -12.00
CA LEU A 217 9.74 2.92 -12.34
C LEU A 217 10.93 2.71 -13.29
N PRO A 218 11.08 3.46 -14.41
CA PRO A 218 12.24 3.31 -15.29
C PRO A 218 13.57 3.60 -14.58
N MET A 219 13.58 4.61 -13.70
CA MET A 219 14.76 4.98 -12.92
C MET A 219 15.09 3.93 -11.85
N GLN A 220 14.08 3.28 -11.28
CA GLN A 220 14.27 2.16 -10.35
C GLN A 220 14.88 0.95 -11.05
N LEU A 221 14.43 0.64 -12.26
CA LEU A 221 15.00 -0.43 -13.08
C LEU A 221 16.47 -0.14 -13.45
N ASP A 222 16.78 1.09 -13.84
CA ASP A 222 18.15 1.54 -14.09
C ASP A 222 19.04 1.45 -12.83
N ALA A 223 18.50 1.83 -11.68
CA ALA A 223 19.19 1.67 -10.40
C ALA A 223 19.45 0.19 -10.07
N CYS A 224 18.51 -0.71 -10.34
CA CYS A 224 18.72 -2.15 -10.18
C CYS A 224 19.82 -2.68 -11.09
N ASP A 225 19.87 -2.24 -12.35
CA ASP A 225 20.94 -2.61 -13.30
C ASP A 225 22.32 -2.16 -12.78
N LYS A 226 22.43 -0.93 -12.25
CA LYS A 226 23.66 -0.40 -11.65
C LYS A 226 24.08 -1.12 -10.37
N LEU A 227 23.11 -1.65 -9.62
CA LEU A 227 23.35 -2.49 -8.46
C LEU A 227 23.72 -3.94 -8.81
N GLY A 228 23.70 -4.31 -10.09
CA GLY A 228 24.02 -5.65 -10.56
C GLY A 228 22.88 -6.66 -10.37
N VAL A 229 21.65 -6.21 -10.16
CA VAL A 229 20.48 -7.09 -10.04
C VAL A 229 20.13 -7.63 -11.45
N PRO A 230 20.01 -8.97 -11.61
CA PRO A 230 19.65 -9.55 -12.91
C PRO A 230 18.32 -8.97 -13.44
N ARG A 231 18.28 -8.60 -14.71
CA ARG A 231 17.08 -8.01 -15.34
C ARG A 231 15.85 -8.91 -15.28
N VAL A 232 16.02 -10.23 -15.29
CA VAL A 232 14.93 -11.18 -15.11
C VAL A 232 14.25 -11.00 -13.75
N VAL A 233 15.00 -10.64 -12.72
CA VAL A 233 14.45 -10.38 -11.37
C VAL A 233 13.87 -8.97 -11.30
N SER A 234 14.63 -7.94 -11.68
CA SER A 234 14.20 -6.55 -11.55
C SER A 234 12.96 -6.23 -12.38
N SER A 235 12.86 -6.77 -13.60
CA SER A 235 11.70 -6.54 -14.48
C SER A 235 10.38 -7.11 -13.95
N VAL A 236 10.44 -8.06 -13.03
CA VAL A 236 9.25 -8.65 -12.38
C VAL A 236 9.02 -8.02 -11.00
N VAL A 237 10.06 -8.00 -10.16
CA VAL A 237 9.94 -7.60 -8.76
C VAL A 237 9.63 -6.11 -8.61
N VAL A 238 10.28 -5.25 -9.41
CA VAL A 238 10.13 -3.79 -9.28
C VAL A 238 8.72 -3.31 -9.66
N PRO A 239 8.12 -3.71 -10.80
CA PRO A 239 6.75 -3.32 -11.12
C PRO A 239 5.71 -3.87 -10.14
N VAL A 240 5.86 -5.13 -9.72
CA VAL A 240 4.97 -5.74 -8.72
C VAL A 240 5.11 -5.03 -7.38
N GLY A 241 6.35 -4.78 -6.93
CA GLY A 241 6.61 -4.06 -5.69
C GLY A 241 6.05 -2.63 -5.70
N ALA A 242 6.17 -1.92 -6.81
CA ALA A 242 5.65 -0.56 -6.95
C ALA A 242 4.11 -0.46 -6.82
N THR A 243 3.40 -1.57 -7.00
CA THR A 243 1.93 -1.63 -6.92
C THR A 243 1.40 -2.35 -5.69
N CYS A 244 2.09 -3.38 -5.23
CA CYS A 244 1.60 -4.29 -4.19
C CYS A 244 2.35 -4.17 -2.86
N HIS A 245 3.48 -3.46 -2.82
CA HIS A 245 4.31 -3.38 -1.62
C HIS A 245 4.68 -1.94 -1.30
N MET A 246 4.05 -1.41 -0.26
CA MET A 246 4.22 -0.03 0.19
C MET A 246 4.42 0.01 1.71
N ASP A 247 5.66 -0.17 2.17
CA ASP A 247 6.00 -0.08 3.62
C ASP A 247 5.54 1.24 4.25
N GLY A 248 5.62 2.34 3.50
CA GLY A 248 5.12 3.64 3.93
C GLY A 248 3.60 3.64 4.17
N ALA A 249 2.83 2.92 3.36
CA ALA A 249 1.39 2.77 3.58
C ALA A 249 1.13 1.93 4.84
N CYS A 250 1.88 0.86 5.07
CA CYS A 250 1.76 0.06 6.30
C CYS A 250 2.03 0.90 7.55
N LEU A 251 3.06 1.76 7.53
CA LEU A 251 3.34 2.71 8.61
C LEU A 251 2.16 3.69 8.84
N ALA A 252 1.60 4.25 7.76
CA ALA A 252 0.47 5.16 7.82
C ALA A 252 -0.79 4.47 8.35
N THR A 253 -1.12 3.28 7.85
CA THR A 253 -2.31 2.53 8.25
C THR A 253 -2.29 2.18 9.74
N ILE A 254 -1.15 1.74 10.28
CA ILE A 254 -1.04 1.49 11.75
C ILE A 254 -1.25 2.80 12.52
N TYR A 255 -0.66 3.91 12.08
CA TYR A 255 -0.87 5.21 12.72
C TYR A 255 -2.36 5.61 12.68
N GLU A 256 -3.00 5.50 11.53
CA GLU A 256 -4.39 5.87 11.34
C GLU A 256 -5.35 5.00 12.19
N ILE A 257 -5.13 3.68 12.24
CA ILE A 257 -5.94 2.78 13.06
C ILE A 257 -5.80 3.14 14.55
N VAL A 258 -4.58 3.33 15.04
CA VAL A 258 -4.33 3.68 16.44
C VAL A 258 -4.94 5.06 16.77
N LEU A 259 -4.80 6.03 15.87
CA LEU A 259 -5.41 7.35 16.01
C LEU A 259 -6.94 7.24 16.06
N CYS A 260 -7.57 6.56 15.12
CA CYS A 260 -9.01 6.36 15.10
C CYS A 260 -9.51 5.68 16.37
N CYS A 261 -8.90 4.57 16.76
CA CYS A 261 -9.30 3.87 17.99
C CYS A 261 -9.18 4.77 19.23
N THR A 262 -8.14 5.59 19.30
CA THR A 262 -7.96 6.54 20.42
C THR A 262 -9.02 7.63 20.41
N LEU A 263 -9.35 8.21 19.25
CA LEU A 263 -10.37 9.25 19.10
C LEU A 263 -11.78 8.76 19.48
N PHE A 264 -12.07 7.49 19.22
CA PHE A 264 -13.34 6.87 19.59
C PHE A 264 -13.36 6.25 21.00
N GLY A 265 -12.33 6.47 21.82
CA GLY A 265 -12.27 5.99 23.19
C GLY A 265 -12.00 4.50 23.35
N HIS A 266 -11.55 3.83 22.29
CA HIS A 266 -11.12 2.43 22.29
C HIS A 266 -9.59 2.31 22.22
N PRO A 267 -8.85 2.59 23.31
CA PRO A 267 -7.41 2.55 23.26
C PRO A 267 -6.89 1.13 22.99
N PHE A 268 -5.91 1.02 22.13
CA PHE A 268 -5.20 -0.21 21.85
C PHE A 268 -4.55 -0.75 23.14
N ARG A 269 -5.02 -1.87 23.65
CA ARG A 269 -4.57 -2.46 24.93
C ARG A 269 -4.18 -3.92 24.84
N SER A 270 -4.59 -4.62 23.79
CA SER A 270 -4.35 -6.05 23.69
C SER A 270 -3.41 -6.41 22.52
N ILE A 271 -2.70 -7.54 22.67
CA ILE A 271 -1.92 -8.13 21.58
C ILE A 271 -2.84 -8.50 20.41
N GLY A 272 -4.11 -8.81 20.68
CA GLY A 272 -5.12 -9.09 19.66
C GLY A 272 -5.43 -7.88 18.79
N ASP A 273 -5.57 -6.69 19.39
CA ASP A 273 -5.80 -5.44 18.65
C ASP A 273 -4.63 -5.14 17.72
N TYR A 274 -3.40 -5.38 18.21
CA TYR A 274 -2.20 -5.22 17.40
C TYR A 274 -2.16 -6.21 16.24
N ALA A 275 -2.42 -7.49 16.47
CA ALA A 275 -2.42 -8.51 15.44
C ALA A 275 -3.47 -8.21 14.36
N PHE A 276 -4.63 -7.72 14.76
CA PHE A 276 -5.70 -7.30 13.86
C PHE A 276 -5.29 -6.08 13.01
N ALA A 277 -4.75 -5.03 13.64
CA ALA A 277 -4.27 -3.86 12.94
C ALA A 277 -3.12 -4.18 11.98
N LEU A 278 -2.19 -5.05 12.41
CA LEU A 278 -1.08 -5.48 11.57
C LEU A 278 -1.58 -6.27 10.35
N THR A 279 -2.58 -7.14 10.54
CA THR A 279 -3.19 -7.88 9.43
C THR A 279 -3.82 -6.92 8.42
N ILE A 280 -4.56 -5.91 8.89
CA ILE A 280 -5.13 -4.88 8.02
C ILE A 280 -4.02 -4.14 7.27
N ALA A 281 -2.98 -3.68 7.97
CA ALA A 281 -1.90 -2.90 7.38
C ALA A 281 -1.08 -3.68 6.34
N VAL A 282 -0.92 -4.99 6.51
CA VAL A 282 -0.21 -5.86 5.56
C VAL A 282 -1.08 -6.21 4.34
N CYS A 283 -2.41 -6.24 4.52
CA CYS A 283 -3.36 -6.56 3.45
C CYS A 283 -3.84 -5.32 2.66
N ALA A 284 -3.60 -4.10 3.18
CA ALA A 284 -3.97 -2.83 2.55
C ALA A 284 -2.92 -2.35 1.53
#